data_258065efb2c6a59fb1ee2aef34aa1de6
#
_entry.id   258065efb2c6a59fb1ee2aef34aa1de6
#
_cell.length_a   1.000
_cell.length_b   1.000
_cell.length_c   1.000
_cell.angle_alpha   90.00
_cell.angle_beta   90.00
_cell.angle_gamma   90.00
#
_symmetry.space_group_name_H-M   'P 1'
#
loop_
_entity.id
_entity.type
_entity.pdbx_description
1 polymer ?
#
loop_
_entity_poly.entity_id
_entity_poly.type
_entity_poly.pdbx_seq_one_letter_code
_entity_poly.pdbx_strand_id
1 'polypeptide(L)'
;MAQNCHEVKLAANKIQVSNVQVAQQNNALTVSMDLNLDSLNLPTNTQLVYTPIFKSQKLEYKLPEIVINGKRQQIMYERGVGNKHLNLSPKAMVVRRNNKQAQTLKYTASIPVAGVMKNYDLNMHEDLCGCGNLEEGNDFHLRHRRQPLAVFVRPAVEAIKVRHLDKRAYIDFPVNKIELHADYRRNPAQLDSIVRTINALKDDKNLEVSGINIHGYASPESPYSHNDYLAKNRAKTLTDYVRRMVALPTQLFTVSSTAEDWDGLRNYLKESNLEHKAEILAIANDEKMDPDAREQKIKKLYPSEYRFMLDTWYPALRHSDYRITYKVKPFDVAEAKEIIKTKPQQLSQEEMFLVAQTYEPGSKEFNDVMEIAVRMF
;
A
#
# COMPACT_ATOMS: atom_id res chain seq x y z
N MET A 1 10.48 -0.47 -10.55
CA MET A 1 10.57 0.95 -10.95
C MET A 1 11.87 1.17 -11.71
N ALA A 2 11.80 1.57 -12.98
CA ALA A 2 12.97 1.88 -13.79
C ALA A 2 13.61 3.15 -13.22
N GLN A 3 14.80 3.02 -12.61
CA GLN A 3 15.58 4.17 -12.17
C GLN A 3 16.08 4.90 -13.42
N ASN A 4 15.77 6.18 -13.52
CA ASN A 4 16.22 7.08 -14.56
C ASN A 4 17.72 6.94 -14.77
N CYS A 5 18.14 6.62 -15.99
CA CYS A 5 19.52 6.69 -16.41
C CYS A 5 19.95 8.16 -16.37
N HIS A 6 20.63 8.57 -15.31
CA HIS A 6 21.28 9.86 -15.27
C HIS A 6 22.51 9.80 -16.21
N GLU A 7 22.50 10.61 -17.24
CA GLU A 7 23.68 10.83 -18.07
C GLU A 7 24.71 11.63 -17.28
N VAL A 8 25.90 11.08 -17.11
CA VAL A 8 27.01 11.76 -16.46
C VAL A 8 27.96 12.28 -17.53
N LYS A 9 28.38 13.52 -17.39
CA LYS A 9 29.27 14.19 -18.35
C LYS A 9 30.67 14.36 -17.74
N LEU A 10 31.68 13.83 -18.44
CA LEU A 10 33.10 13.89 -18.05
C LEU A 10 33.86 14.82 -19.01
N ALA A 11 35.12 15.14 -18.69
CA ALA A 11 36.02 16.01 -19.51
C ALA A 11 35.35 17.33 -19.93
N ALA A 12 34.89 18.10 -18.96
CA ALA A 12 34.19 19.36 -19.22
C ALA A 12 33.01 19.21 -20.19
N ASN A 13 32.17 18.21 -19.99
CA ASN A 13 30.98 17.87 -20.78
C ASN A 13 31.21 17.31 -22.20
N LYS A 14 32.43 16.82 -22.51
CA LYS A 14 32.75 16.28 -23.83
C LYS A 14 32.64 14.77 -23.95
N ILE A 15 32.52 14.05 -22.83
CA ILE A 15 32.27 12.61 -22.77
C ILE A 15 30.97 12.37 -22.01
N GLN A 16 30.08 11.65 -22.66
CA GLN A 16 28.78 11.31 -22.08
C GLN A 16 28.76 9.83 -21.65
N VAL A 17 28.53 9.56 -20.37
CA VAL A 17 28.41 8.20 -19.84
C VAL A 17 26.94 7.84 -19.71
N SER A 18 26.56 6.71 -20.27
CA SER A 18 25.20 6.20 -20.28
C SER A 18 25.15 4.68 -20.01
N ASN A 19 23.95 4.13 -19.85
CA ASN A 19 23.70 2.69 -19.66
C ASN A 19 24.50 2.07 -18.51
N VAL A 20 24.73 2.82 -17.42
CA VAL A 20 25.48 2.33 -16.26
C VAL A 20 24.70 1.23 -15.56
N GLN A 21 25.22 0.01 -15.64
CA GLN A 21 24.66 -1.18 -14.99
C GLN A 21 25.66 -1.78 -14.01
N VAL A 22 25.12 -2.25 -12.88
CA VAL A 22 25.90 -2.94 -11.87
C VAL A 22 25.18 -4.25 -11.54
N ALA A 23 25.83 -5.37 -11.78
CA ALA A 23 25.34 -6.68 -11.45
C ALA A 23 26.29 -7.39 -10.49
N GLN A 24 25.75 -8.08 -9.52
CA GLN A 24 26.54 -8.94 -8.63
C GLN A 24 26.01 -10.36 -8.76
N GLN A 25 26.91 -11.29 -9.13
CA GLN A 25 26.65 -12.72 -9.17
C GLN A 25 27.74 -13.44 -8.40
N ASN A 26 27.33 -14.27 -7.45
CA ASN A 26 28.27 -14.93 -6.52
C ASN A 26 29.18 -13.88 -5.83
N ASN A 27 30.49 -14.06 -5.87
CA ASN A 27 31.46 -13.13 -5.31
C ASN A 27 32.10 -12.22 -6.38
N ALA A 28 31.44 -12.00 -7.51
CA ALA A 28 31.91 -11.12 -8.58
C ALA A 28 30.95 -9.94 -8.77
N LEU A 29 31.51 -8.73 -8.77
CA LEU A 29 30.81 -7.50 -9.11
C LEU A 29 31.19 -7.10 -10.53
N THR A 30 30.20 -6.97 -11.40
CA THR A 30 30.37 -6.57 -12.81
C THR A 30 29.74 -5.20 -13.03
N VAL A 31 30.50 -4.31 -13.61
CA VAL A 31 30.06 -2.96 -14.02
C VAL A 31 30.14 -2.88 -15.53
N SER A 32 29.07 -2.42 -16.17
CA SER A 32 29.05 -2.07 -17.59
C SER A 32 28.51 -0.66 -17.81
N MET A 33 29.07 0.04 -18.80
CA MET A 33 28.64 1.37 -19.20
C MET A 33 29.07 1.70 -20.62
N ASP A 34 28.40 2.65 -21.23
CA ASP A 34 28.75 3.17 -22.55
C ASP A 34 29.30 4.60 -22.39
N LEU A 35 30.45 4.89 -23.02
CA LEU A 35 31.06 6.21 -23.08
C LEU A 35 30.99 6.74 -24.51
N ASN A 36 30.20 7.77 -24.74
CA ASN A 36 30.11 8.46 -26.01
C ASN A 36 31.20 9.55 -26.07
N LEU A 37 32.08 9.46 -27.07
CA LEU A 37 33.20 10.36 -27.28
C LEU A 37 32.97 11.35 -28.43
N ASP A 38 31.81 11.40 -29.06
CA ASP A 38 31.56 12.15 -30.30
C ASP A 38 31.92 13.62 -30.17
N SER A 39 31.63 14.23 -29.02
CA SER A 39 31.94 15.63 -28.72
C SER A 39 33.40 15.87 -28.25
N LEU A 40 34.18 14.80 -28.02
CA LEU A 40 35.55 14.91 -27.55
C LEU A 40 36.49 15.19 -28.73
N ASN A 41 37.19 16.33 -28.66
CA ASN A 41 38.29 16.63 -29.55
C ASN A 41 39.60 16.61 -28.75
N LEU A 42 40.38 15.51 -28.89
CA LEU A 42 41.56 15.27 -28.09
C LEU A 42 42.80 15.64 -28.87
N PRO A 43 43.69 16.54 -28.36
CA PRO A 43 44.97 16.85 -28.96
C PRO A 43 45.84 15.60 -29.12
N THR A 44 46.75 15.58 -30.12
CA THR A 44 47.51 14.39 -30.50
C THR A 44 48.43 13.86 -29.40
N ASN A 45 48.91 14.75 -28.52
CA ASN A 45 49.82 14.41 -27.39
C ASN A 45 49.12 14.26 -26.06
N THR A 46 47.79 14.31 -26.00
CA THR A 46 47.00 14.27 -24.76
C THR A 46 46.53 12.85 -24.50
N GLN A 47 46.47 12.49 -23.24
CA GLN A 47 45.91 11.27 -22.69
C GLN A 47 44.91 11.62 -21.61
N LEU A 48 43.79 10.94 -21.57
CA LEU A 48 42.83 10.99 -20.46
C LEU A 48 42.76 9.61 -19.85
N VAL A 49 42.82 9.57 -18.52
CA VAL A 49 42.72 8.32 -17.73
C VAL A 49 41.54 8.42 -16.80
N TYR A 50 40.64 7.47 -16.90
CA TYR A 50 39.47 7.34 -16.05
C TYR A 50 39.49 6.05 -15.28
N THR A 51 39.34 6.12 -13.97
CA THR A 51 39.30 4.96 -13.08
C THR A 51 37.91 4.87 -12.44
N PRO A 52 37.09 3.86 -12.80
CA PRO A 52 35.86 3.63 -12.06
C PRO A 52 36.17 3.09 -10.66
N ILE A 53 35.59 3.69 -9.62
CA ILE A 53 35.86 3.37 -8.21
C ILE A 53 34.55 3.00 -7.54
N PHE A 54 34.54 1.82 -6.94
CA PHE A 54 33.43 1.34 -6.14
C PHE A 54 33.71 1.56 -4.66
N LYS A 55 32.90 2.38 -3.99
CA LYS A 55 33.02 2.67 -2.56
C LYS A 55 31.84 2.07 -1.80
N SER A 56 32.10 1.27 -0.77
CA SER A 56 31.07 0.72 0.12
C SER A 56 31.56 0.75 1.55
N GLN A 57 30.94 1.57 2.38
CA GLN A 57 31.30 1.77 3.80
C GLN A 57 32.82 2.04 4.01
N LYS A 58 33.59 0.99 4.35
CA LYS A 58 35.04 1.05 4.60
C LYS A 58 35.87 0.42 3.47
N LEU A 59 35.24 -0.07 2.42
CA LEU A 59 35.88 -0.78 1.33
C LEU A 59 35.84 0.05 0.05
N GLU A 60 36.99 0.13 -0.61
CA GLU A 60 37.15 0.77 -1.91
C GLU A 60 37.75 -0.23 -2.90
N TYR A 61 37.09 -0.36 -4.04
CA TYR A 61 37.54 -1.22 -5.13
C TYR A 61 37.73 -0.42 -6.39
N LYS A 62 38.95 -0.40 -6.91
CA LYS A 62 39.27 0.18 -8.21
C LYS A 62 39.03 -0.84 -9.31
N LEU A 63 38.29 -0.44 -10.34
CA LEU A 63 38.10 -1.23 -11.54
C LEU A 63 39.21 -0.91 -12.56
N PRO A 64 39.43 -1.75 -13.58
CA PRO A 64 40.38 -1.46 -14.65
C PRO A 64 40.16 -0.08 -15.28
N GLU A 65 41.24 0.62 -15.54
CA GLU A 65 41.24 1.98 -16.06
C GLU A 65 40.75 2.02 -17.52
N ILE A 66 40.21 3.18 -17.91
CA ILE A 66 39.85 3.53 -19.28
C ILE A 66 40.82 4.65 -19.73
N VAL A 67 41.66 4.32 -20.68
CA VAL A 67 42.68 5.24 -21.21
C VAL A 67 42.29 5.68 -22.63
N ILE A 68 42.08 6.96 -22.80
CA ILE A 68 41.72 7.56 -24.11
C ILE A 68 42.90 8.40 -24.61
N ASN A 69 43.53 7.94 -25.67
CA ASN A 69 44.74 8.53 -26.23
C ASN A 69 44.48 9.38 -27.49
N GLY A 70 45.16 10.49 -27.56
CA GLY A 70 45.37 11.19 -28.86
C GLY A 70 46.32 10.38 -29.77
N LYS A 71 46.39 10.73 -31.04
CA LYS A 71 47.11 9.97 -32.08
C LYS A 71 48.58 9.67 -31.71
N ARG A 72 49.34 10.66 -31.26
CA ARG A 72 50.76 10.47 -30.93
C ARG A 72 50.93 9.68 -29.63
N GLN A 73 50.09 9.91 -28.67
CA GLN A 73 50.14 9.23 -27.41
C GLN A 73 49.81 7.73 -27.54
N GLN A 74 48.89 7.38 -28.45
CA GLN A 74 48.60 5.99 -28.77
C GLN A 74 49.80 5.28 -29.39
N ILE A 75 50.49 5.93 -30.33
CA ILE A 75 51.71 5.38 -30.96
C ILE A 75 52.82 5.13 -29.92
N MET A 76 52.98 6.08 -28.98
CA MET A 76 53.94 5.96 -27.89
C MET A 76 53.57 4.81 -26.97
N TYR A 77 52.32 4.67 -26.65
CA TYR A 77 51.78 3.56 -25.85
C TYR A 77 52.10 2.20 -26.51
N GLU A 78 51.77 2.03 -27.78
CA GLU A 78 52.00 0.82 -28.58
C GLU A 78 53.47 0.45 -28.69
N ARG A 79 54.36 1.46 -28.71
CA ARG A 79 55.84 1.27 -28.74
C ARG A 79 56.46 1.06 -27.38
N GLY A 80 55.65 1.05 -26.28
CA GLY A 80 56.16 0.91 -24.93
C GLY A 80 56.99 2.13 -24.43
N VAL A 81 56.93 3.26 -25.16
CA VAL A 81 57.65 4.47 -24.83
C VAL A 81 56.72 5.39 -24.02
N GLY A 82 57.16 5.87 -22.86
CA GLY A 82 56.42 6.83 -22.07
C GLY A 82 55.43 6.23 -21.04
N ASN A 83 55.19 4.90 -21.06
CA ASN A 83 54.20 4.26 -20.17
C ASN A 83 54.75 3.98 -18.73
N LYS A 84 55.98 4.31 -18.46
CA LYS A 84 56.63 4.02 -17.15
C LYS A 84 55.98 4.77 -15.96
N HIS A 85 55.20 5.79 -16.26
CA HIS A 85 54.49 6.58 -15.23
C HIS A 85 53.03 6.16 -15.03
N LEU A 86 52.49 5.34 -15.94
CA LEU A 86 51.11 4.85 -15.83
C LEU A 86 51.12 3.47 -15.17
N ASN A 87 50.69 3.44 -13.93
CA ASN A 87 50.55 2.19 -13.20
C ASN A 87 49.17 1.52 -13.51
N LEU A 88 48.96 1.21 -14.80
CA LEU A 88 47.70 0.66 -15.29
C LEU A 88 47.51 -0.80 -14.88
N SER A 89 46.28 -1.16 -14.62
CA SER A 89 45.94 -2.56 -14.38
C SER A 89 46.15 -3.40 -15.67
N PRO A 90 46.47 -4.71 -15.56
CA PRO A 90 46.64 -5.58 -16.73
C PRO A 90 45.40 -5.67 -17.64
N LYS A 91 44.22 -5.27 -17.12
CA LYS A 91 42.94 -5.30 -17.82
C LYS A 91 42.45 -3.90 -18.23
N ALA A 92 43.30 -2.88 -18.17
CA ALA A 92 42.95 -1.52 -18.59
C ALA A 92 42.49 -1.49 -20.06
N MET A 93 41.42 -0.72 -20.32
CA MET A 93 40.91 -0.49 -21.67
C MET A 93 41.64 0.70 -22.28
N VAL A 94 42.50 0.47 -23.28
CA VAL A 94 43.26 1.55 -23.95
C VAL A 94 42.74 1.74 -25.35
N VAL A 95 42.31 2.96 -25.68
CA VAL A 95 41.72 3.30 -26.98
C VAL A 95 42.27 4.63 -27.54
N ARG A 96 42.37 4.69 -28.85
CA ARG A 96 42.68 5.93 -29.58
C ARG A 96 41.40 6.71 -29.87
N ARG A 97 41.36 8.01 -29.57
CA ARG A 97 40.31 8.91 -30.02
C ARG A 97 40.53 9.31 -31.47
N ASN A 98 39.54 9.03 -32.32
CA ASN A 98 39.50 9.51 -33.71
C ASN A 98 38.64 10.76 -33.77
N ASN A 99 39.28 11.95 -33.69
CA ASN A 99 38.60 13.24 -33.70
C ASN A 99 37.67 13.39 -34.92
N LYS A 100 36.51 14.03 -34.73
CA LYS A 100 35.48 14.26 -35.74
C LYS A 100 34.81 12.98 -36.28
N GLN A 101 34.99 11.86 -35.65
CA GLN A 101 34.30 10.60 -35.97
C GLN A 101 33.42 10.17 -34.80
N ALA A 102 32.26 9.60 -35.08
CA ALA A 102 31.42 8.97 -34.04
C ALA A 102 32.16 7.81 -33.41
N GLN A 103 32.23 7.78 -32.08
CA GLN A 103 32.95 6.75 -31.32
C GLN A 103 32.32 6.55 -29.95
N THR A 104 31.80 5.36 -29.73
CA THR A 104 31.26 4.93 -28.45
C THR A 104 32.05 3.76 -27.92
N LEU A 105 32.50 3.82 -26.67
CA LEU A 105 33.21 2.76 -25.99
C LEU A 105 32.22 1.98 -25.12
N LYS A 106 32.25 0.66 -25.22
CA LYS A 106 31.53 -0.23 -24.31
C LYS A 106 32.50 -0.76 -23.27
N TYR A 107 32.36 -0.27 -22.06
CA TYR A 107 33.20 -0.72 -20.95
C TYR A 107 32.46 -1.80 -20.17
N THR A 108 33.18 -2.90 -19.87
CA THR A 108 32.70 -3.94 -18.95
C THR A 108 33.88 -4.47 -18.14
N ALA A 109 33.76 -4.43 -16.82
CA ALA A 109 34.77 -4.94 -15.93
C ALA A 109 34.16 -5.71 -14.78
N SER A 110 34.86 -6.75 -14.32
CA SER A 110 34.44 -7.58 -13.17
C SER A 110 35.57 -7.65 -12.15
N ILE A 111 35.24 -7.47 -10.88
CA ILE A 111 36.15 -7.60 -9.75
C ILE A 111 35.60 -8.57 -8.72
N PRO A 112 36.45 -9.35 -8.03
CA PRO A 112 36.01 -10.14 -6.90
C PRO A 112 35.67 -9.22 -5.73
N VAL A 113 34.56 -9.50 -5.06
CA VAL A 113 34.11 -8.76 -3.87
C VAL A 113 33.73 -9.72 -2.76
N ALA A 114 34.02 -9.36 -1.51
CA ALA A 114 33.64 -10.14 -0.35
C ALA A 114 32.19 -9.83 0.05
N GLY A 115 31.29 -10.80 -0.13
CA GLY A 115 29.89 -10.70 0.27
C GLY A 115 29.01 -9.82 -0.63
N VAL A 116 27.76 -9.65 -0.24
CA VAL A 116 26.78 -8.85 -0.99
C VAL A 116 26.89 -7.37 -0.64
N MET A 117 27.11 -6.53 -1.66
CA MET A 117 27.15 -5.09 -1.49
C MET A 117 25.74 -4.49 -1.52
N LYS A 118 25.19 -4.22 -0.33
CA LYS A 118 23.85 -3.63 -0.16
C LYS A 118 23.83 -2.12 -0.41
N ASN A 119 24.89 -1.43 -0.01
CA ASN A 119 25.06 0.02 -0.16
C ASN A 119 26.39 0.31 -0.84
N TYR A 120 26.34 1.12 -1.89
CA TYR A 120 27.56 1.51 -2.62
C TYR A 120 27.41 2.82 -3.35
N ASP A 121 28.55 3.45 -3.65
CA ASP A 121 28.72 4.53 -4.62
C ASP A 121 29.66 4.05 -5.72
N LEU A 122 29.28 4.23 -6.98
CA LEU A 122 30.13 4.05 -8.14
C LEU A 122 30.50 5.44 -8.66
N ASN A 123 31.77 5.79 -8.57
CA ASN A 123 32.32 7.05 -9.03
C ASN A 123 33.28 6.80 -10.20
N MET A 124 33.44 7.80 -11.06
CA MET A 124 34.47 7.85 -12.07
C MET A 124 35.50 8.89 -11.65
N HIS A 125 36.73 8.46 -11.43
CA HIS A 125 37.84 9.35 -11.14
C HIS A 125 38.56 9.71 -12.45
N GLU A 126 38.75 11.00 -12.71
CA GLU A 126 39.54 11.51 -13.84
C GLU A 126 40.92 11.90 -13.31
N ASP A 127 41.98 11.23 -13.79
CA ASP A 127 43.36 11.58 -13.51
C ASP A 127 43.84 12.66 -14.50
N LEU A 128 44.01 13.87 -13.99
CA LEU A 128 44.38 15.04 -14.81
C LEU A 128 45.86 15.06 -15.19
N CYS A 129 46.73 14.40 -14.45
CA CYS A 129 48.15 14.36 -14.73
C CYS A 129 48.66 13.06 -15.34
N GLY A 130 47.81 12.02 -15.34
CA GLY A 130 48.20 10.69 -15.82
C GLY A 130 49.25 10.00 -14.89
N CYS A 131 49.43 10.49 -13.69
CA CYS A 131 50.45 9.99 -12.75
C CYS A 131 49.93 8.84 -11.87
N GLY A 132 48.69 8.44 -11.97
CA GLY A 132 48.05 7.39 -11.17
C GLY A 132 47.71 7.80 -9.74
N ASN A 133 47.81 9.10 -9.43
CA ASN A 133 47.46 9.64 -8.12
C ASN A 133 45.99 10.02 -8.05
N LEU A 134 45.22 9.35 -7.19
CA LEU A 134 43.78 9.59 -7.03
C LEU A 134 43.46 10.86 -6.27
N GLU A 135 44.44 11.55 -5.72
CA GLU A 135 44.25 12.78 -4.94
C GLU A 135 44.22 14.05 -5.83
N GLU A 136 44.63 13.94 -7.10
CA GLU A 136 44.80 15.08 -8.02
C GLU A 136 43.86 15.01 -9.22
N GLY A 137 42.62 14.62 -9.02
CA GLY A 137 41.64 14.48 -10.11
C GLY A 137 40.25 14.94 -9.74
N ASN A 138 39.33 14.82 -10.67
CA ASN A 138 37.91 15.09 -10.46
C ASN A 138 37.15 13.78 -10.28
N ASP A 139 36.28 13.72 -9.27
CA ASP A 139 35.39 12.61 -9.05
C ASP A 139 33.99 12.92 -9.61
N PHE A 140 33.49 12.04 -10.46
CA PHE A 140 32.15 12.13 -11.03
C PHE A 140 31.30 10.99 -10.50
N HIS A 141 30.13 11.31 -9.96
CA HIS A 141 29.22 10.31 -9.44
C HIS A 141 28.43 9.65 -10.58
N LEU A 142 28.57 8.32 -10.75
CA LEU A 142 27.89 7.57 -11.80
C LEU A 142 26.60 6.92 -11.30
N ARG A 143 26.65 6.27 -10.13
CA ARG A 143 25.53 5.54 -9.57
C ARG A 143 25.67 5.33 -8.08
N HIS A 144 24.57 5.39 -7.36
CA HIS A 144 24.52 4.94 -5.97
C HIS A 144 23.44 3.88 -5.76
N ARG A 145 23.63 3.07 -4.76
CA ARG A 145 22.61 2.18 -4.21
C ARG A 145 22.60 2.35 -2.70
N ARG A 146 21.42 2.63 -2.18
CA ARG A 146 21.18 2.65 -0.73
C ARG A 146 20.03 1.70 -0.47
N GLN A 147 20.26 0.73 0.41
CA GLN A 147 19.16 -0.05 0.95
C GLN A 147 18.58 0.76 2.11
N PRO A 148 17.28 1.11 2.08
CA PRO A 148 16.67 1.81 3.20
C PRO A 148 16.84 0.95 4.46
N LEU A 149 17.37 1.53 5.53
CA LEU A 149 17.31 0.95 6.87
C LEU A 149 15.89 1.21 7.38
N ALA A 150 14.98 0.32 7.06
CA ALA A 150 13.66 0.32 7.68
C ALA A 150 13.83 -0.19 9.12
N VAL A 151 13.73 0.71 10.09
CA VAL A 151 13.59 0.35 11.50
C VAL A 151 12.11 0.03 11.71
N PHE A 152 11.77 -1.25 11.76
CA PHE A 152 10.42 -1.68 12.07
C PHE A 152 10.21 -1.58 13.58
N VAL A 153 9.26 -0.74 14.00
CA VAL A 153 8.80 -0.72 15.38
C VAL A 153 7.85 -1.89 15.58
N ARG A 154 8.12 -2.73 16.58
CA ARG A 154 7.23 -3.83 16.94
C ARG A 154 5.90 -3.27 17.41
N PRO A 155 4.76 -3.68 16.82
CA PRO A 155 3.44 -3.26 17.26
C PRO A 155 3.16 -3.71 18.70
N ALA A 156 2.24 -3.00 19.36
CA ALA A 156 1.79 -3.40 20.68
C ALA A 156 1.07 -4.76 20.64
N VAL A 157 1.28 -5.56 21.68
CA VAL A 157 0.59 -6.86 21.84
C VAL A 157 -0.88 -6.60 22.14
N GLU A 158 -1.77 -7.13 21.32
CA GLU A 158 -3.21 -7.14 21.56
C GLU A 158 -3.56 -8.34 22.43
N ALA A 159 -3.67 -8.12 23.74
CA ALA A 159 -3.90 -9.22 24.70
C ALA A 159 -5.20 -10.01 24.44
N ILE A 160 -6.25 -9.33 23.99
CA ILE A 160 -7.52 -9.94 23.60
C ILE A 160 -7.95 -9.31 22.27
N LYS A 161 -7.96 -10.09 21.21
CA LYS A 161 -8.38 -9.64 19.89
C LYS A 161 -9.90 -9.62 19.80
N VAL A 162 -10.51 -8.44 19.99
CA VAL A 162 -11.95 -8.24 19.80
C VAL A 162 -12.20 -7.69 18.41
N ARG A 163 -13.11 -8.32 17.68
CA ARG A 163 -13.50 -7.92 16.33
C ARG A 163 -15.01 -7.76 16.23
N HIS A 164 -15.43 -6.97 15.27
CA HIS A 164 -16.85 -6.73 15.01
C HIS A 164 -17.16 -7.02 13.54
N LEU A 165 -18.33 -7.59 13.32
CA LEU A 165 -18.93 -7.75 12.00
C LEU A 165 -20.26 -7.04 11.99
N ASP A 166 -20.33 -5.95 11.21
CA ASP A 166 -21.53 -5.15 11.06
C ASP A 166 -22.20 -5.47 9.72
N LYS A 167 -23.49 -5.72 9.74
CA LYS A 167 -24.30 -5.95 8.55
C LYS A 167 -25.69 -5.35 8.70
N ARG A 168 -26.32 -5.11 7.55
CA ARG A 168 -27.70 -4.61 7.45
C ARG A 168 -28.62 -5.67 6.90
N ALA A 169 -29.84 -5.73 7.42
CA ALA A 169 -30.91 -6.57 6.95
C ALA A 169 -32.20 -5.77 6.75
N TYR A 170 -32.91 -6.09 5.71
CA TYR A 170 -34.20 -5.47 5.37
C TYR A 170 -35.33 -6.44 5.62
N ILE A 171 -35.85 -6.43 6.85
CA ILE A 171 -36.92 -7.31 7.27
C ILE A 171 -38.27 -6.64 7.00
N ASP A 172 -39.09 -7.27 6.20
CA ASP A 172 -40.42 -6.80 5.87
C ASP A 172 -41.42 -7.17 6.98
N PHE A 173 -42.11 -6.15 7.50
CA PHE A 173 -43.23 -6.30 8.43
C PHE A 173 -44.52 -5.80 7.76
N PRO A 174 -45.69 -6.38 8.06
CA PRO A 174 -46.95 -5.79 7.66
C PRO A 174 -47.10 -4.36 8.21
N VAL A 175 -47.87 -3.52 7.51
CA VAL A 175 -48.05 -2.13 7.89
C VAL A 175 -48.54 -1.99 9.34
N ASN A 176 -47.87 -1.17 10.12
CA ASN A 176 -48.13 -0.93 11.56
C ASN A 176 -48.07 -2.19 12.44
N LYS A 177 -47.43 -3.26 11.97
CA LYS A 177 -47.24 -4.50 12.73
C LYS A 177 -45.80 -4.69 13.17
N ILE A 178 -45.65 -5.48 14.24
CA ILE A 178 -44.36 -5.86 14.83
C ILE A 178 -44.15 -7.38 14.75
N GLU A 179 -45.16 -8.14 14.34
CA GLU A 179 -45.07 -9.59 14.19
C GLU A 179 -44.21 -9.93 12.97
N LEU A 180 -43.17 -10.75 13.16
CA LEU A 180 -42.31 -11.26 12.13
C LEU A 180 -42.90 -12.51 11.49
N HIS A 181 -43.19 -12.44 10.22
CA HIS A 181 -43.59 -13.61 9.40
C HIS A 181 -42.37 -14.01 8.57
N ALA A 182 -41.80 -15.18 8.84
CA ALA A 182 -40.55 -15.63 8.24
C ALA A 182 -40.66 -15.88 6.73
N ASP A 183 -41.83 -16.18 6.24
CA ASP A 183 -42.16 -16.42 4.82
C ASP A 183 -42.63 -15.17 4.07
N TYR A 184 -42.74 -14.02 4.75
CA TYR A 184 -43.29 -12.81 4.15
C TYR A 184 -42.25 -12.09 3.27
N ARG A 185 -42.59 -11.88 1.99
CA ARG A 185 -41.78 -11.11 1.02
C ARG A 185 -40.31 -11.55 0.96
N ARG A 186 -39.37 -10.68 1.34
CA ARG A 186 -37.92 -10.91 1.29
C ARG A 186 -37.36 -11.60 2.54
N ASN A 187 -38.19 -11.79 3.55
CA ASN A 187 -37.78 -12.31 4.85
C ASN A 187 -37.01 -13.63 4.78
N PRO A 188 -37.43 -14.65 3.96
CA PRO A 188 -36.69 -15.91 3.94
C PRO A 188 -35.20 -15.72 3.63
N ALA A 189 -34.86 -14.93 2.60
CA ALA A 189 -33.49 -14.70 2.22
C ALA A 189 -32.72 -13.84 3.24
N GLN A 190 -33.37 -12.81 3.81
CA GLN A 190 -32.77 -11.94 4.80
C GLN A 190 -32.47 -12.67 6.12
N LEU A 191 -33.45 -13.42 6.62
CA LEU A 191 -33.30 -14.18 7.85
C LEU A 191 -32.27 -15.31 7.73
N ASP A 192 -32.27 -16.01 6.60
CA ASP A 192 -31.25 -17.03 6.30
C ASP A 192 -29.83 -16.41 6.24
N SER A 193 -29.68 -15.24 5.64
CA SER A 193 -28.41 -14.52 5.60
C SER A 193 -27.89 -14.16 7.00
N ILE A 194 -28.77 -13.70 7.91
CA ILE A 194 -28.41 -13.39 9.30
C ILE A 194 -27.95 -14.67 10.00
N VAL A 195 -28.75 -15.73 9.93
CA VAL A 195 -28.48 -17.01 10.62
C VAL A 195 -27.19 -17.64 10.11
N ARG A 196 -26.96 -17.68 8.81
CA ARG A 196 -25.71 -18.18 8.20
C ARG A 196 -24.51 -17.36 8.64
N THR A 197 -24.62 -16.03 8.70
CA THR A 197 -23.52 -15.16 9.12
C THR A 197 -23.11 -15.46 10.57
N ILE A 198 -24.09 -15.61 11.47
CA ILE A 198 -23.82 -15.90 12.88
C ILE A 198 -23.24 -17.31 13.04
N ASN A 199 -23.81 -18.31 12.35
CA ASN A 199 -23.33 -19.68 12.41
C ASN A 199 -21.91 -19.82 11.85
N ALA A 200 -21.56 -19.10 10.77
CA ALA A 200 -20.22 -19.11 10.21
C ALA A 200 -19.15 -18.62 11.22
N LEU A 201 -19.49 -17.65 12.07
CA LEU A 201 -18.61 -17.20 13.14
C LEU A 201 -18.61 -18.15 14.34
N LYS A 202 -19.77 -18.67 14.72
CA LYS A 202 -19.93 -19.63 15.83
C LYS A 202 -19.19 -20.94 15.56
N ASP A 203 -19.20 -21.42 14.33
CA ASP A 203 -18.61 -22.71 13.95
C ASP A 203 -17.11 -22.61 13.60
N ASP A 204 -16.55 -21.38 13.53
CA ASP A 204 -15.11 -21.18 13.38
C ASP A 204 -14.38 -21.41 14.71
N LYS A 205 -13.59 -22.50 14.78
CA LYS A 205 -12.83 -22.92 15.97
C LYS A 205 -11.84 -21.87 16.52
N ASN A 206 -11.54 -20.86 15.73
CA ASN A 206 -10.64 -19.78 16.14
C ASN A 206 -11.37 -18.60 16.78
N LEU A 207 -12.70 -18.62 16.77
CA LEU A 207 -13.55 -17.51 17.19
C LEU A 207 -14.45 -17.90 18.36
N GLU A 208 -14.72 -16.92 19.22
CA GLU A 208 -15.71 -17.01 20.29
C GLU A 208 -16.67 -15.83 20.16
N VAL A 209 -17.93 -16.09 19.83
CA VAL A 209 -18.96 -15.03 19.78
C VAL A 209 -19.21 -14.54 21.21
N SER A 210 -18.98 -13.23 21.42
CA SER A 210 -19.11 -12.58 22.74
C SER A 210 -20.27 -11.60 22.83
N GLY A 211 -20.93 -11.26 21.74
CA GLY A 211 -22.12 -10.42 21.74
C GLY A 211 -22.77 -10.32 20.37
N ILE A 212 -24.09 -10.16 20.35
CA ILE A 212 -24.89 -9.91 19.17
C ILE A 212 -25.85 -8.77 19.51
N ASN A 213 -25.70 -7.64 18.84
CA ASN A 213 -26.64 -6.53 18.95
C ASN A 213 -27.48 -6.47 17.68
N ILE A 214 -28.79 -6.34 17.83
CA ILE A 214 -29.72 -6.07 16.74
C ILE A 214 -30.31 -4.69 16.97
N HIS A 215 -30.08 -3.78 16.03
CA HIS A 215 -30.55 -2.40 16.10
C HIS A 215 -31.59 -2.15 15.03
N GLY A 216 -32.80 -1.74 15.45
CA GLY A 216 -33.91 -1.47 14.54
C GLY A 216 -34.05 0.00 14.22
N TYR A 217 -34.43 0.29 12.98
CA TYR A 217 -34.72 1.64 12.48
C TYR A 217 -36.14 1.71 11.93
N ALA A 218 -36.78 2.86 12.09
CA ALA A 218 -37.96 3.22 11.31
C ALA A 218 -37.68 4.47 10.46
N SER A 219 -38.57 4.76 9.53
CA SER A 219 -38.51 5.94 8.69
C SER A 219 -39.30 7.09 9.32
N PRO A 220 -38.95 8.36 9.07
CA PRO A 220 -39.58 9.53 9.66
C PRO A 220 -40.91 9.89 8.97
N GLU A 221 -41.84 8.94 8.81
CA GLU A 221 -43.13 9.14 8.11
C GLU A 221 -44.37 9.12 9.03
N SER A 222 -44.18 8.86 10.30
CA SER A 222 -45.21 8.75 11.30
C SER A 222 -44.75 9.48 12.57
N PRO A 223 -45.65 9.76 13.54
CA PRO A 223 -45.24 10.38 14.81
C PRO A 223 -44.06 9.65 15.44
N TYR A 224 -43.09 10.40 15.95
CA TYR A 224 -41.84 9.89 16.53
C TYR A 224 -42.10 8.78 17.57
N SER A 225 -43.09 8.95 18.45
CA SER A 225 -43.45 7.97 19.46
C SER A 225 -43.90 6.63 18.88
N HIS A 226 -44.60 6.67 17.73
CA HIS A 226 -45.03 5.47 17.01
C HIS A 226 -43.85 4.79 16.30
N ASN A 227 -42.97 5.58 15.70
CA ASN A 227 -41.75 5.10 15.06
C ASN A 227 -40.80 4.45 16.10
N ASP A 228 -40.66 5.03 17.29
CA ASP A 228 -39.90 4.46 18.39
C ASP A 228 -40.47 3.09 18.82
N TYR A 229 -41.79 3.03 18.99
CA TYR A 229 -42.47 1.75 19.31
C TYR A 229 -42.22 0.69 18.24
N LEU A 230 -42.34 1.04 16.96
CA LEU A 230 -42.13 0.11 15.87
C LEU A 230 -40.67 -0.34 15.76
N ALA A 231 -39.70 0.59 15.77
CA ALA A 231 -38.28 0.29 15.69
C ALA A 231 -37.83 -0.66 16.80
N LYS A 232 -38.18 -0.35 18.05
CA LYS A 232 -37.85 -1.16 19.24
C LYS A 232 -38.46 -2.55 19.21
N ASN A 233 -39.76 -2.66 18.94
CA ASN A 233 -40.43 -3.96 19.00
C ASN A 233 -40.12 -4.86 17.79
N ARG A 234 -39.90 -4.28 16.60
CA ARG A 234 -39.42 -5.02 15.44
C ARG A 234 -38.02 -5.58 15.65
N ALA A 235 -37.09 -4.79 16.19
CA ALA A 235 -35.76 -5.26 16.57
C ALA A 235 -35.83 -6.38 17.62
N LYS A 236 -36.71 -6.25 18.61
CA LYS A 236 -36.93 -7.30 19.62
C LYS A 236 -37.45 -8.60 18.98
N THR A 237 -38.48 -8.51 18.14
CA THR A 237 -39.07 -9.68 17.48
C THR A 237 -38.05 -10.38 16.57
N LEU A 238 -37.24 -9.60 15.83
CA LEU A 238 -36.15 -10.15 15.02
C LEU A 238 -35.10 -10.83 15.92
N THR A 239 -34.70 -10.21 17.01
CA THR A 239 -33.75 -10.81 17.99
C THR A 239 -34.28 -12.11 18.53
N ASP A 240 -35.55 -12.18 18.93
CA ASP A 240 -36.20 -13.39 19.44
C ASP A 240 -36.26 -14.52 18.39
N TYR A 241 -36.45 -14.18 17.12
CA TYR A 241 -36.36 -15.13 16.03
C TYR A 241 -34.91 -15.64 15.85
N VAL A 242 -33.93 -14.75 15.69
CA VAL A 242 -32.53 -15.11 15.47
C VAL A 242 -32.00 -15.98 16.64
N ARG A 243 -32.29 -15.60 17.87
CA ARG A 243 -31.88 -16.33 19.07
C ARG A 243 -32.34 -17.80 19.05
N ARG A 244 -33.57 -18.06 18.59
CA ARG A 244 -34.10 -19.43 18.45
C ARG A 244 -33.39 -20.23 17.37
N MET A 245 -32.91 -19.56 16.31
CA MET A 245 -32.33 -20.23 15.15
C MET A 245 -30.85 -20.56 15.30
N VAL A 246 -30.10 -19.79 16.09
CA VAL A 246 -28.61 -19.91 16.10
C VAL A 246 -28.08 -20.68 17.33
N ALA A 247 -28.92 -21.07 18.28
CA ALA A 247 -28.57 -21.86 19.49
C ALA A 247 -27.35 -21.28 20.25
N LEU A 248 -27.40 -19.98 20.55
CA LEU A 248 -26.42 -19.27 21.39
C LEU A 248 -27.06 -18.82 22.71
N PRO A 249 -26.26 -18.64 23.80
CA PRO A 249 -26.75 -18.16 25.10
C PRO A 249 -27.50 -16.83 24.97
N THR A 250 -28.64 -16.74 25.69
CA THR A 250 -29.53 -15.57 25.63
C THR A 250 -28.85 -14.27 26.04
N GLN A 251 -27.91 -14.31 26.98
CA GLN A 251 -27.17 -13.15 27.47
C GLN A 251 -26.26 -12.49 26.46
N LEU A 252 -25.96 -13.17 25.35
CA LEU A 252 -25.17 -12.58 24.26
C LEU A 252 -25.97 -11.62 23.39
N PHE A 253 -27.29 -11.64 23.48
CA PHE A 253 -28.16 -10.84 22.63
C PHE A 253 -28.57 -9.55 23.32
N THR A 254 -28.39 -8.44 22.65
CA THR A 254 -28.85 -7.11 23.03
C THR A 254 -29.70 -6.51 21.93
N VAL A 255 -30.64 -5.66 22.32
CA VAL A 255 -31.54 -4.95 21.40
C VAL A 255 -31.35 -3.46 21.58
N SER A 256 -31.28 -2.75 20.50
CA SER A 256 -31.30 -1.28 20.48
C SER A 256 -32.15 -0.78 19.31
N SER A 257 -32.52 0.48 19.34
CA SER A 257 -33.34 1.08 18.28
C SER A 257 -33.07 2.57 18.11
N THR A 258 -33.31 3.05 16.91
CA THR A 258 -33.43 4.47 16.57
C THR A 258 -34.81 4.68 15.98
N ALA A 259 -35.58 5.58 16.58
CA ALA A 259 -36.96 5.82 16.19
C ALA A 259 -37.09 6.23 14.71
N GLU A 260 -36.16 7.02 14.22
CA GLU A 260 -36.16 7.54 12.85
C GLU A 260 -34.74 7.63 12.29
N ASP A 261 -34.51 7.03 11.13
CA ASP A 261 -33.20 7.02 10.46
C ASP A 261 -32.95 8.33 9.69
N TRP A 262 -32.80 9.42 10.43
CA TRP A 262 -32.43 10.72 9.85
C TRP A 262 -31.03 10.72 9.24
N ASP A 263 -30.11 9.89 9.74
CA ASP A 263 -28.76 9.74 9.17
C ASP A 263 -28.80 9.11 7.79
N GLY A 264 -29.57 8.06 7.63
CA GLY A 264 -29.82 7.44 6.34
C GLY A 264 -30.47 8.41 5.36
N LEU A 265 -31.47 9.18 5.80
CA LEU A 265 -32.10 10.22 4.97
C LEU A 265 -31.10 11.28 4.53
N ARG A 266 -30.26 11.77 5.45
CA ARG A 266 -29.19 12.74 5.14
C ARG A 266 -28.21 12.21 4.10
N ASN A 267 -27.85 10.93 4.18
CA ASN A 267 -26.97 10.30 3.21
C ASN A 267 -27.61 10.21 1.82
N TYR A 268 -28.86 9.78 1.72
CA TYR A 268 -29.60 9.80 0.45
C TYR A 268 -29.68 11.20 -0.16
N LEU A 269 -29.97 12.21 0.67
CA LEU A 269 -30.00 13.61 0.22
C LEU A 269 -28.65 14.06 -0.34
N LYS A 270 -27.54 13.79 0.36
CA LYS A 270 -26.18 14.17 -0.08
C LYS A 270 -25.80 13.57 -1.43
N GLU A 271 -26.19 12.33 -1.67
CA GLU A 271 -25.87 11.59 -2.91
C GLU A 271 -26.84 11.86 -4.06
N SER A 272 -28.00 12.51 -3.78
CA SER A 272 -29.03 12.75 -4.78
C SER A 272 -28.77 13.99 -5.63
N ASN A 273 -29.50 14.07 -6.74
CA ASN A 273 -29.65 15.26 -7.56
C ASN A 273 -31.06 15.90 -7.38
N LEU A 274 -31.65 15.72 -6.19
CA LEU A 274 -32.98 16.25 -5.90
C LEU A 274 -32.96 17.78 -5.98
N GLU A 275 -33.99 18.37 -6.55
CA GLU A 275 -34.21 19.82 -6.48
C GLU A 275 -34.30 20.25 -5.01
N HIS A 276 -34.04 21.34 -4.58
CA HIS A 276 -34.10 21.82 -3.16
C HIS A 276 -33.37 20.91 -2.13
N LYS A 277 -32.41 20.08 -2.56
CA LYS A 277 -31.73 19.16 -1.63
C LYS A 277 -30.98 19.88 -0.52
N ALA A 278 -30.42 21.05 -0.81
CA ALA A 278 -29.66 21.82 0.17
C ALA A 278 -30.58 22.35 1.30
N GLU A 279 -31.75 22.81 0.94
CA GLU A 279 -32.77 23.34 1.86
C GLU A 279 -33.37 22.21 2.69
N ILE A 280 -33.70 21.08 2.06
CA ILE A 280 -34.22 19.89 2.75
C ILE A 280 -33.14 19.34 3.71
N LEU A 281 -31.88 19.28 3.28
CA LEU A 281 -30.76 18.84 4.11
C LEU A 281 -30.54 19.78 5.31
N ALA A 282 -30.71 21.06 5.12
CA ALA A 282 -30.64 22.04 6.23
C ALA A 282 -31.75 21.80 7.28
N ILE A 283 -32.98 21.47 6.86
CA ILE A 283 -34.05 21.08 7.79
C ILE A 283 -33.75 19.78 8.47
N ALA A 284 -33.26 18.75 7.73
CA ALA A 284 -32.94 17.43 8.26
C ALA A 284 -31.77 17.50 9.27
N ASN A 285 -30.87 18.47 9.16
CA ASN A 285 -29.74 18.68 10.07
C ASN A 285 -30.10 19.55 11.30
N ASP A 286 -31.29 20.14 11.36
CA ASP A 286 -31.69 20.97 12.49
C ASP A 286 -32.11 20.10 13.69
N GLU A 287 -31.12 19.65 14.46
CA GLU A 287 -31.33 18.82 15.64
C GLU A 287 -32.04 19.53 16.80
N LYS A 288 -32.16 20.86 16.74
CA LYS A 288 -32.91 21.63 17.72
C LYS A 288 -34.41 21.59 17.46
N MET A 289 -34.80 21.29 16.23
CA MET A 289 -36.21 21.15 15.85
C MET A 289 -36.68 19.73 16.22
N ASP A 290 -37.90 19.67 16.77
CA ASP A 290 -38.56 18.38 17.01
C ASP A 290 -38.64 17.53 15.73
N PRO A 291 -38.41 16.21 15.80
CA PRO A 291 -38.42 15.33 14.62
C PRO A 291 -39.72 15.40 13.81
N ASP A 292 -40.88 15.38 14.47
CA ASP A 292 -42.16 15.45 13.79
C ASP A 292 -42.32 16.83 13.10
N ALA A 293 -41.83 17.90 13.73
CA ALA A 293 -41.84 19.24 13.14
C ALA A 293 -40.90 19.35 11.92
N ARG A 294 -39.74 18.67 11.93
CA ARG A 294 -38.85 18.57 10.77
C ARG A 294 -39.54 17.92 9.58
N GLU A 295 -40.15 16.77 9.79
CA GLU A 295 -40.89 16.03 8.75
C GLU A 295 -42.03 16.90 8.19
N GLN A 296 -42.87 17.49 9.05
CA GLN A 296 -43.97 18.33 8.63
C GLN A 296 -43.49 19.57 7.83
N LYS A 297 -42.39 20.14 8.20
CA LYS A 297 -41.78 21.28 7.50
C LYS A 297 -41.32 20.90 6.09
N ILE A 298 -40.63 19.74 5.94
CA ILE A 298 -40.23 19.20 4.62
C ILE A 298 -41.48 18.95 3.78
N LYS A 299 -42.45 18.23 4.32
CA LYS A 299 -43.70 17.90 3.64
C LYS A 299 -44.49 19.11 3.15
N LYS A 300 -44.50 20.20 3.96
CA LYS A 300 -45.20 21.42 3.64
C LYS A 300 -44.49 22.27 2.59
N LEU A 301 -43.17 22.40 2.70
CA LEU A 301 -42.38 23.29 1.84
C LEU A 301 -41.97 22.65 0.53
N TYR A 302 -41.74 21.29 0.52
CA TYR A 302 -41.20 20.52 -0.61
C TYR A 302 -42.05 19.26 -0.86
N PRO A 303 -43.36 19.41 -1.19
CA PRO A 303 -44.26 18.25 -1.26
C PRO A 303 -43.94 17.24 -2.38
N SER A 304 -43.37 17.68 -3.49
CA SER A 304 -42.92 16.83 -4.58
C SER A 304 -41.75 15.97 -4.18
N GLU A 305 -40.73 16.57 -3.59
CA GLU A 305 -39.52 15.90 -3.10
C GLU A 305 -39.84 14.98 -1.92
N TYR A 306 -40.72 15.42 -1.03
CA TYR A 306 -41.21 14.60 0.07
C TYR A 306 -41.91 13.33 -0.45
N ARG A 307 -42.76 13.48 -1.47
CA ARG A 307 -43.43 12.31 -2.11
C ARG A 307 -42.43 11.36 -2.74
N PHE A 308 -41.45 11.90 -3.46
CA PHE A 308 -40.38 11.10 -4.04
C PHE A 308 -39.59 10.34 -2.94
N MET A 309 -39.18 11.01 -1.86
CA MET A 309 -38.48 10.39 -0.73
C MET A 309 -39.31 9.30 -0.08
N LEU A 310 -40.62 9.53 0.11
CA LEU A 310 -41.54 8.58 0.72
C LEU A 310 -41.66 7.30 -0.10
N ASP A 311 -41.72 7.42 -1.42
CA ASP A 311 -41.93 6.29 -2.34
C ASP A 311 -40.62 5.52 -2.62
N THR A 312 -39.44 6.21 -2.58
CA THR A 312 -38.16 5.63 -3.03
C THR A 312 -37.19 5.37 -1.88
N TRP A 313 -36.99 6.28 -0.92
CA TRP A 313 -35.95 6.19 0.11
C TRP A 313 -36.46 5.66 1.43
N TYR A 314 -37.64 6.07 1.87
CA TYR A 314 -38.19 5.69 3.18
C TYR A 314 -38.35 4.18 3.36
N PRO A 315 -38.68 3.37 2.34
CA PRO A 315 -38.67 1.92 2.48
C PRO A 315 -37.28 1.35 2.88
N ALA A 316 -36.19 1.97 2.40
CA ALA A 316 -34.82 1.55 2.74
C ALA A 316 -34.37 2.06 4.12
N LEU A 317 -34.99 3.10 4.67
CA LEU A 317 -34.74 3.59 6.04
C LEU A 317 -35.35 2.67 7.11
N ARG A 318 -36.24 1.76 6.72
CA ARG A 318 -36.83 0.74 7.59
C ARG A 318 -35.99 -0.52 7.54
N HIS A 319 -34.92 -0.57 8.31
CA HIS A 319 -33.99 -1.68 8.30
C HIS A 319 -33.61 -2.11 9.72
N SER A 320 -32.87 -3.20 9.82
CA SER A 320 -32.23 -3.62 11.04
C SER A 320 -30.75 -3.84 10.79
N ASP A 321 -29.90 -3.16 11.54
CA ASP A 321 -28.47 -3.43 11.53
C ASP A 321 -28.16 -4.46 12.61
N TYR A 322 -27.22 -5.36 12.36
CA TYR A 322 -26.76 -6.28 13.36
C TYR A 322 -25.25 -6.29 13.43
N ARG A 323 -24.76 -6.21 14.67
CA ARG A 323 -23.35 -6.28 15.02
C ARG A 323 -23.07 -7.56 15.78
N ILE A 324 -22.13 -8.34 15.26
CA ILE A 324 -21.63 -9.52 15.96
C ILE A 324 -20.25 -9.18 16.51
N THR A 325 -20.10 -9.24 17.82
CA THR A 325 -18.83 -9.07 18.50
C THR A 325 -18.25 -10.44 18.81
N TYR A 326 -16.99 -10.65 18.47
CA TYR A 326 -16.33 -11.93 18.71
C TYR A 326 -14.88 -11.72 19.13
N LYS A 327 -14.35 -12.67 19.89
CA LYS A 327 -12.95 -12.75 20.24
C LYS A 327 -12.25 -13.71 19.30
N VAL A 328 -11.03 -13.40 18.95
CA VAL A 328 -10.18 -14.29 18.15
C VAL A 328 -9.09 -14.85 19.05
N LYS A 329 -8.81 -16.15 18.98
CA LYS A 329 -7.72 -16.77 19.75
C LYS A 329 -6.37 -16.17 19.33
N PRO A 330 -5.36 -16.13 20.21
CA PRO A 330 -3.99 -15.83 19.79
C PRO A 330 -3.46 -16.96 18.89
N PHE A 331 -2.63 -16.59 17.92
CA PHE A 331 -1.96 -17.54 17.03
C PHE A 331 -0.46 -17.55 17.27
N ASP A 332 0.15 -18.73 17.21
CA ASP A 332 1.59 -18.82 17.07
C ASP A 332 2.03 -18.42 15.65
N VAL A 333 3.33 -18.27 15.44
CA VAL A 333 3.86 -17.81 14.13
C VAL A 333 3.56 -18.80 13.00
N ALA A 334 3.52 -20.10 13.29
CA ALA A 334 3.25 -21.14 12.28
C ALA A 334 1.77 -21.12 11.88
N GLU A 335 0.86 -21.03 12.83
CA GLU A 335 -0.57 -20.84 12.60
C GLU A 335 -0.84 -19.52 11.85
N ALA A 336 -0.21 -18.42 12.29
CA ALA A 336 -0.38 -17.11 11.68
C ALA A 336 0.04 -17.07 10.20
N LYS A 337 1.08 -17.82 9.80
CA LYS A 337 1.49 -17.97 8.39
C LYS A 337 0.42 -18.61 7.51
N GLU A 338 -0.40 -19.50 8.03
CA GLU A 338 -1.50 -20.10 7.28
C GLU A 338 -2.75 -19.21 7.31
N ILE A 339 -3.04 -18.59 8.46
CA ILE A 339 -4.19 -17.71 8.62
C ILE A 339 -4.06 -16.45 7.75
N ILE A 340 -2.86 -15.88 7.61
CA ILE A 340 -2.65 -14.67 6.80
C ILE A 340 -3.04 -14.85 5.33
N LYS A 341 -2.94 -16.07 4.82
CA LYS A 341 -3.29 -16.41 3.42
C LYS A 341 -4.80 -16.51 3.19
N THR A 342 -5.56 -16.84 4.22
CA THR A 342 -6.99 -17.19 4.09
C THR A 342 -7.92 -16.25 4.85
N LYS A 343 -7.53 -15.85 6.06
CA LYS A 343 -8.34 -15.06 7.01
C LYS A 343 -7.49 -14.00 7.71
N PRO A 344 -6.80 -13.08 7.00
CA PRO A 344 -5.88 -12.11 7.59
C PRO A 344 -6.55 -11.22 8.65
N GLN A 345 -7.85 -10.99 8.56
CA GLN A 345 -8.63 -10.23 9.55
C GLN A 345 -8.67 -10.86 10.95
N GLN A 346 -8.28 -12.13 11.09
CA GLN A 346 -8.16 -12.79 12.39
C GLN A 346 -6.83 -12.53 13.10
N LEU A 347 -5.83 -12.00 12.38
CA LEU A 347 -4.52 -11.68 12.95
C LEU A 347 -4.51 -10.29 13.59
N SER A 348 -3.67 -10.14 14.62
CA SER A 348 -3.28 -8.85 15.14
C SER A 348 -2.14 -8.25 14.29
N GLN A 349 -1.91 -6.95 14.43
CA GLN A 349 -0.78 -6.28 13.79
C GLN A 349 0.56 -6.86 14.24
N GLU A 350 0.67 -7.24 15.53
CA GLU A 350 1.86 -7.88 16.07
C GLU A 350 2.09 -9.27 15.47
N GLU A 351 1.05 -10.10 15.37
CA GLU A 351 1.15 -11.43 14.75
C GLU A 351 1.60 -11.33 13.28
N MET A 352 1.07 -10.37 12.51
CA MET A 352 1.55 -10.11 11.14
C MET A 352 3.00 -9.65 11.11
N PHE A 353 3.41 -8.79 12.06
CA PHE A 353 4.80 -8.38 12.20
C PHE A 353 5.71 -9.57 12.48
N LEU A 354 5.35 -10.46 13.41
CA LEU A 354 6.11 -11.65 13.72
C LEU A 354 6.24 -12.60 12.52
N VAL A 355 5.17 -12.75 11.72
CA VAL A 355 5.22 -13.51 10.46
C VAL A 355 6.21 -12.84 9.48
N ALA A 356 6.16 -11.53 9.31
CA ALA A 356 7.08 -10.81 8.43
C ALA A 356 8.54 -11.01 8.84
N GLN A 357 8.84 -11.00 10.16
CA GLN A 357 10.19 -11.20 10.69
C GLN A 357 10.80 -12.59 10.39
N THR A 358 9.98 -13.56 9.97
CA THR A 358 10.48 -14.88 9.56
C THR A 358 11.03 -14.92 8.13
N TYR A 359 10.83 -13.85 7.37
CA TYR A 359 11.30 -13.72 5.98
C TYR A 359 12.45 -12.72 5.89
N GLU A 360 13.27 -12.84 4.86
CA GLU A 360 14.34 -11.88 4.61
C GLU A 360 13.74 -10.51 4.24
N PRO A 361 14.15 -9.40 4.92
CA PRO A 361 13.65 -8.07 4.60
C PRO A 361 13.83 -7.72 3.11
N GLY A 362 12.73 -7.35 2.46
CA GLY A 362 12.70 -7.04 1.03
C GLY A 362 12.51 -8.25 0.12
N SER A 363 12.36 -9.47 0.66
CA SER A 363 11.89 -10.62 -0.11
C SER A 363 10.43 -10.42 -0.55
N LYS A 364 9.99 -11.21 -1.51
CA LYS A 364 8.60 -11.16 -1.96
C LYS A 364 7.63 -11.49 -0.82
N GLU A 365 7.92 -12.56 -0.08
CA GLU A 365 7.10 -13.02 1.05
C GLU A 365 7.03 -11.96 2.16
N PHE A 366 8.14 -11.29 2.48
CA PHE A 366 8.15 -10.17 3.42
C PHE A 366 7.24 -9.04 2.95
N ASN A 367 7.36 -8.64 1.68
CA ASN A 367 6.56 -7.56 1.09
C ASN A 367 5.08 -7.91 1.04
N ASP A 368 4.72 -9.15 0.66
CA ASP A 368 3.35 -9.62 0.61
C ASP A 368 2.67 -9.54 2.00
N VAL A 369 3.37 -9.95 3.06
CA VAL A 369 2.88 -9.85 4.46
C VAL A 369 2.69 -8.38 4.86
N MET A 370 3.66 -7.51 4.55
CA MET A 370 3.59 -6.09 4.89
C MET A 370 2.46 -5.37 4.14
N GLU A 371 2.22 -5.73 2.87
CA GLU A 371 1.08 -5.20 2.10
C GLU A 371 -0.27 -5.61 2.69
N ILE A 372 -0.39 -6.86 3.15
CA ILE A 372 -1.60 -7.33 3.84
C ILE A 372 -1.79 -6.53 5.12
N ALA A 373 -0.74 -6.36 5.93
CA ALA A 373 -0.81 -5.61 7.17
C ALA A 373 -1.26 -4.15 6.96
N VAL A 374 -0.70 -3.45 5.95
CA VAL A 374 -1.11 -2.07 5.60
C VAL A 374 -2.56 -1.98 5.13
N ARG A 375 -3.10 -3.03 4.50
CA ARG A 375 -4.51 -3.05 4.07
C ARG A 375 -5.48 -3.32 5.22
N MET A 376 -5.01 -3.98 6.28
CA MET A 376 -5.84 -4.39 7.42
C MET A 376 -5.87 -3.36 8.54
N PHE A 377 -4.83 -2.52 8.66
CA PHE A 377 -4.63 -1.52 9.71
C PHE A 377 -4.25 -0.14 9.13
#